data_648b9f2cee86f0cd647a17d88b576d23
#
_entry.id   648b9f2cee86f0cd647a17d88b576d23
#
_cell.length_a   1.000
_cell.length_b   1.000
_cell.length_c   1.000
_cell.angle_alpha   90.00
_cell.angle_beta   90.00
_cell.angle_gamma   90.00
#
_symmetry.space_group_name_H-M   'P 1'
#
loop_
_entity.id
_entity.type
_entity.pdbx_description
1 polymer ?
#
loop_
_entity_poly.entity_id
_entity_poly.type
_entity_poly.pdbx_seq_one_letter_code
_entity_poly.pdbx_strand_id
1 'polypeptide(L)'
;MIACAIAWCIPNVIIPNNKYQQAVALREEGQYDDAIAAFAELGDYGDTKTQIAETWYQKALLSRENGMYEYAYTIFSSLGDYSDAAQQLSETKYQQAVSLREAGEYESAIAVFASLNDYRDAETQIEEMKQEKYQQAVTLRENGQYDDAIAVFKALGNYSDAKTQIDETKYQQAVALRENGKYDDAIAVFTELENYSDAATQITETKYQQANSLNAAALYDEAYAIYMTLAGYKDVDKLLVEDDNMVAVAVAVAVAVAVAKRDAKFAVGNYVTFGEYPQTTAGEDMTPIEWLVLARNGNKALLISRYGLDAQKYNTINTGVTWEKCTLRTWLNNAFYNKAFNSAEQTAILITNVDNSKNQCYSGWSTSGGNNTQDKVFLLSYAEANKYFGVPYGNSSNTKSRVAQTAYAIAHGTWASSSNKTADGTDAGWWWLRSPGNYQDFAAVVDTDGSLRNITVNYVSGSVRPALWVNIEALDATSF
;
A
#
# COMPACT_ATOMS: atom_id res chain seq x y z
N MET A 1 -70.18 -59.24 18.36
CA MET A 1 -69.62 -57.85 18.69
C MET A 1 -68.38 -57.94 19.55
N ILE A 2 -68.26 -58.77 20.59
CA ILE A 2 -67.05 -58.84 21.46
C ILE A 2 -65.79 -59.28 20.68
N ALA A 3 -65.90 -60.31 19.82
CA ALA A 3 -64.75 -60.83 19.03
C ALA A 3 -64.21 -59.82 18.00
N CYS A 4 -65.06 -58.98 17.36
CA CYS A 4 -64.67 -57.91 16.45
C CYS A 4 -64.01 -56.76 17.20
N ALA A 5 -64.45 -56.42 18.41
CA ALA A 5 -63.87 -55.41 19.24
C ALA A 5 -62.46 -55.84 19.72
N ILE A 6 -62.27 -57.11 20.11
CA ILE A 6 -60.95 -57.66 20.49
C ILE A 6 -60.02 -57.72 19.26
N ALA A 7 -60.49 -58.19 18.11
CA ALA A 7 -59.74 -58.27 16.88
C ALA A 7 -59.27 -56.89 16.34
N TRP A 8 -60.01 -55.80 16.61
CA TRP A 8 -59.65 -54.43 16.28
C TRP A 8 -58.75 -53.80 17.35
N CYS A 9 -59.01 -54.04 18.65
CA CYS A 9 -58.24 -53.46 19.75
C CYS A 9 -56.79 -53.98 19.82
N ILE A 10 -56.52 -55.24 19.52
CA ILE A 10 -55.15 -55.77 19.60
C ILE A 10 -54.20 -55.12 18.59
N PRO A 11 -54.51 -55.14 17.29
CA PRO A 11 -53.57 -54.54 16.32
C PRO A 11 -53.60 -53.02 16.31
N ASN A 12 -54.71 -52.34 16.65
CA ASN A 12 -54.86 -50.88 16.48
C ASN A 12 -54.69 -50.05 17.77
N VAL A 13 -54.77 -50.70 18.95
CA VAL A 13 -54.62 -50.02 20.25
C VAL A 13 -53.59 -50.67 21.16
N ILE A 14 -53.66 -51.97 21.39
CA ILE A 14 -52.82 -52.69 22.38
C ILE A 14 -51.36 -52.77 21.88
N ILE A 15 -51.17 -53.19 20.64
CA ILE A 15 -49.80 -53.32 20.07
C ILE A 15 -49.11 -51.94 19.91
N PRO A 16 -49.77 -50.90 19.33
CA PRO A 16 -49.18 -49.58 19.27
C PRO A 16 -48.91 -48.97 20.65
N ASN A 17 -49.81 -49.17 21.64
CA ASN A 17 -49.56 -48.63 22.99
C ASN A 17 -48.37 -49.31 23.67
N ASN A 18 -48.16 -50.62 23.53
CA ASN A 18 -47.00 -51.32 24.08
C ASN A 18 -45.72 -50.86 23.45
N LYS A 19 -45.68 -50.63 22.11
CA LYS A 19 -44.56 -50.08 21.42
C LYS A 19 -44.28 -48.63 21.84
N TYR A 20 -45.35 -47.86 22.08
CA TYR A 20 -45.23 -46.49 22.59
C TYR A 20 -44.58 -46.46 23.97
N GLN A 21 -45.03 -47.31 24.92
CA GLN A 21 -44.39 -47.38 26.25
C GLN A 21 -42.93 -47.87 26.19
N GLN A 22 -42.60 -48.75 25.25
CA GLN A 22 -41.22 -49.17 25.01
C GLN A 22 -40.37 -48.04 24.51
N ALA A 23 -40.87 -47.22 23.59
CA ALA A 23 -40.15 -46.03 23.09
C ALA A 23 -39.93 -44.99 24.21
N VAL A 24 -40.91 -44.79 25.11
CA VAL A 24 -40.75 -43.95 26.30
C VAL A 24 -39.64 -44.49 27.20
N ALA A 25 -39.63 -45.80 27.49
CA ALA A 25 -38.60 -46.41 28.32
C ALA A 25 -37.18 -46.24 27.72
N LEU A 26 -37.03 -46.45 26.41
CA LEU A 26 -35.74 -46.20 25.72
C LEU A 26 -35.27 -44.77 25.91
N ARG A 27 -36.17 -43.77 25.82
CA ARG A 27 -35.82 -42.37 26.08
C ARG A 27 -35.38 -42.16 27.53
N GLU A 28 -36.10 -42.70 28.50
CA GLU A 28 -35.77 -42.59 29.93
C GLU A 28 -34.43 -43.25 30.28
N GLU A 29 -34.05 -44.30 29.54
CA GLU A 29 -32.74 -44.94 29.63
C GLU A 29 -31.64 -44.20 28.89
N GLY A 30 -31.94 -43.07 28.21
CA GLY A 30 -30.98 -42.26 27.45
C GLY A 30 -30.64 -42.83 26.07
N GLN A 31 -31.37 -43.86 25.63
CA GLN A 31 -31.18 -44.47 24.29
C GLN A 31 -31.99 -43.67 23.25
N TYR A 32 -31.61 -42.42 23.05
CA TYR A 32 -32.41 -41.45 22.29
C TYR A 32 -32.61 -41.83 20.82
N ASP A 33 -31.60 -42.38 20.15
CA ASP A 33 -31.71 -42.80 18.75
C ASP A 33 -32.70 -43.93 18.55
N ASP A 34 -32.64 -44.93 19.44
CA ASP A 34 -33.56 -46.04 19.41
C ASP A 34 -34.97 -45.59 19.78
N ALA A 35 -35.13 -44.71 20.73
CA ALA A 35 -36.42 -44.11 21.09
C ALA A 35 -37.04 -43.33 19.93
N ILE A 36 -36.26 -42.51 19.22
CA ILE A 36 -36.70 -41.73 18.04
C ILE A 36 -37.17 -42.71 16.94
N ALA A 37 -36.37 -43.73 16.65
CA ALA A 37 -36.72 -44.75 15.66
C ALA A 37 -38.01 -45.46 16.03
N ALA A 38 -38.16 -45.89 17.31
CA ALA A 38 -39.34 -46.57 17.80
C ALA A 38 -40.61 -45.69 17.76
N PHE A 39 -40.50 -44.41 18.11
CA PHE A 39 -41.60 -43.45 17.93
C PHE A 39 -41.93 -43.22 16.45
N ALA A 40 -40.94 -43.13 15.57
CA ALA A 40 -41.16 -42.92 14.14
C ALA A 40 -41.92 -44.09 13.49
N GLU A 41 -41.68 -45.34 13.92
CA GLU A 41 -42.44 -46.52 13.46
C GLU A 41 -43.93 -46.46 13.82
N LEU A 42 -44.31 -45.71 14.85
CA LEU A 42 -45.70 -45.57 15.30
C LEU A 42 -46.49 -44.55 14.45
N GLY A 43 -45.82 -43.77 13.59
CA GLY A 43 -46.46 -42.81 12.71
C GLY A 43 -47.28 -41.76 13.46
N ASP A 44 -48.56 -41.65 13.14
CA ASP A 44 -49.49 -40.70 13.76
C ASP A 44 -50.21 -41.23 15.01
N TYR A 45 -49.69 -42.27 15.67
CA TYR A 45 -50.29 -42.81 16.89
C TYR A 45 -50.12 -41.87 18.07
N GLY A 46 -51.20 -41.45 18.69
CA GLY A 46 -51.14 -40.56 19.86
C GLY A 46 -50.41 -39.22 19.58
N ASP A 47 -49.48 -38.90 20.42
CA ASP A 47 -48.66 -37.68 20.34
C ASP A 47 -47.20 -37.94 19.89
N THR A 48 -46.97 -39.05 19.14
CA THR A 48 -45.62 -39.50 18.74
C THR A 48 -44.75 -38.42 18.14
N LYS A 49 -45.33 -37.50 17.34
CA LYS A 49 -44.58 -36.36 16.79
C LYS A 49 -44.02 -35.44 17.90
N THR A 50 -44.82 -35.20 18.91
CA THR A 50 -44.40 -34.43 20.10
C THR A 50 -43.33 -35.19 20.88
N GLN A 51 -43.50 -36.53 21.05
CA GLN A 51 -42.52 -37.37 21.74
C GLN A 51 -41.16 -37.42 20.99
N ILE A 52 -41.18 -37.45 19.67
CA ILE A 52 -39.96 -37.36 18.86
C ILE A 52 -39.26 -36.02 19.11
N ALA A 53 -40.00 -34.91 19.07
CA ALA A 53 -39.44 -33.58 19.34
C ALA A 53 -38.87 -33.48 20.76
N GLU A 54 -39.58 -34.01 21.77
CA GLU A 54 -39.09 -34.10 23.16
C GLU A 54 -37.83 -34.95 23.27
N THR A 55 -37.77 -36.07 22.55
CA THR A 55 -36.60 -36.97 22.58
C THR A 55 -35.37 -36.27 21.95
N TRP A 56 -35.55 -35.59 20.82
CA TRP A 56 -34.51 -34.74 20.23
C TRP A 56 -34.08 -33.63 21.17
N TYR A 57 -35.03 -33.00 21.86
CA TYR A 57 -34.74 -31.94 22.83
C TYR A 57 -33.85 -32.45 23.97
N GLN A 58 -34.20 -33.58 24.58
CA GLN A 58 -33.39 -34.20 25.64
C GLN A 58 -32.02 -34.66 25.15
N LYS A 59 -31.96 -35.22 23.93
CA LYS A 59 -30.69 -35.58 23.29
C LYS A 59 -29.79 -34.37 23.10
N ALA A 60 -30.35 -33.24 22.71
CA ALA A 60 -29.60 -32.00 22.54
C ALA A 60 -29.05 -31.47 23.88
N LEU A 61 -29.85 -31.53 24.96
CA LEU A 61 -29.40 -31.16 26.31
C LEU A 61 -28.20 -32.02 26.74
N LEU A 62 -28.31 -33.34 26.61
CA LEU A 62 -27.21 -34.27 26.94
C LEU A 62 -25.98 -34.02 26.05
N SER A 63 -26.19 -33.77 24.77
CA SER A 63 -25.07 -33.46 23.85
C SER A 63 -24.31 -32.20 24.27
N ARG A 64 -25.01 -31.16 24.70
CA ARG A 64 -24.43 -29.94 25.25
C ARG A 64 -23.65 -30.20 26.53
N GLU A 65 -24.23 -30.97 27.47
CA GLU A 65 -23.55 -31.36 28.72
C GLU A 65 -22.25 -32.12 28.47
N ASN A 66 -22.20 -32.90 27.40
CA ASN A 66 -21.03 -33.65 26.95
C ASN A 66 -20.05 -32.81 26.09
N GLY A 67 -20.25 -31.47 25.99
CA GLY A 67 -19.39 -30.57 25.21
C GLY A 67 -19.56 -30.65 23.70
N MET A 68 -20.56 -31.40 23.20
CA MET A 68 -20.87 -31.54 21.77
C MET A 68 -21.75 -30.37 21.30
N TYR A 69 -21.24 -29.12 21.44
CA TYR A 69 -22.00 -27.89 21.26
C TYR A 69 -22.59 -27.74 19.85
N GLU A 70 -21.81 -27.99 18.80
CA GLU A 70 -22.30 -27.89 17.42
C GLU A 70 -23.41 -28.86 17.10
N TYR A 71 -23.34 -30.10 17.65
CA TYR A 71 -24.38 -31.10 17.49
C TYR A 71 -25.65 -30.70 18.23
N ALA A 72 -25.53 -30.26 19.49
CA ALA A 72 -26.65 -29.76 20.28
C ALA A 72 -27.30 -28.53 19.59
N TYR A 73 -26.52 -27.60 19.09
CA TYR A 73 -27.01 -26.44 18.36
C TYR A 73 -27.82 -26.82 17.11
N THR A 74 -27.30 -27.78 16.33
CA THR A 74 -28.00 -28.28 15.14
C THR A 74 -29.38 -28.89 15.49
N ILE A 75 -29.44 -29.65 16.57
CA ILE A 75 -30.72 -30.26 17.02
C ILE A 75 -31.70 -29.18 17.49
N PHE A 76 -31.28 -28.28 18.38
CA PHE A 76 -32.15 -27.19 18.85
C PHE A 76 -32.63 -26.30 17.69
N SER A 77 -31.77 -26.02 16.71
CA SER A 77 -32.14 -25.27 15.50
C SER A 77 -33.23 -25.99 14.69
N SER A 78 -33.17 -27.34 14.60
CA SER A 78 -34.15 -28.14 13.88
C SER A 78 -35.50 -28.24 14.60
N LEU A 79 -35.50 -28.05 15.92
CA LEU A 79 -36.71 -28.10 16.76
C LEU A 79 -37.57 -26.82 16.64
N GLY A 80 -37.00 -25.72 16.16
CA GLY A 80 -37.71 -24.46 15.94
C GLY A 80 -38.39 -23.94 17.20
N ASP A 81 -39.73 -23.81 17.15
CA ASP A 81 -40.54 -23.29 18.25
C ASP A 81 -40.92 -24.35 19.31
N TYR A 82 -40.30 -25.51 19.27
CA TYR A 82 -40.59 -26.55 20.27
C TYR A 82 -40.05 -26.16 21.64
N SER A 83 -40.92 -26.11 22.66
CA SER A 83 -40.55 -25.76 24.05
C SER A 83 -39.78 -24.39 24.06
N ASP A 84 -38.61 -24.37 24.64
CA ASP A 84 -37.72 -23.23 24.68
C ASP A 84 -36.45 -23.43 23.80
N ALA A 85 -36.54 -24.27 22.74
CA ALA A 85 -35.40 -24.62 21.88
C ALA A 85 -34.64 -23.38 21.36
N ALA A 86 -35.35 -22.29 21.04
CA ALA A 86 -34.74 -21.03 20.64
C ALA A 86 -33.87 -20.41 21.75
N GLN A 87 -34.30 -20.52 23.03
CA GLN A 87 -33.49 -20.06 24.16
C GLN A 87 -32.29 -20.99 24.38
N GLN A 88 -32.48 -22.30 24.20
CA GLN A 88 -31.43 -23.32 24.31
C GLN A 88 -30.34 -23.15 23.25
N LEU A 89 -30.63 -22.57 22.08
CA LEU A 89 -29.62 -22.20 21.08
C LEU A 89 -28.64 -21.18 21.65
N SER A 90 -29.16 -20.09 22.24
CA SER A 90 -28.33 -19.06 22.86
C SER A 90 -27.53 -19.61 24.04
N GLU A 91 -28.17 -20.45 24.89
CA GLU A 91 -27.51 -21.11 26.02
C GLU A 91 -26.37 -22.03 25.55
N THR A 92 -26.58 -22.78 24.46
CA THR A 92 -25.59 -23.71 23.92
C THR A 92 -24.35 -22.93 23.41
N LYS A 93 -24.57 -21.85 22.68
CA LYS A 93 -23.48 -20.97 22.27
C LYS A 93 -22.77 -20.34 23.45
N TYR A 94 -23.52 -19.91 24.48
CA TYR A 94 -22.92 -19.32 25.67
C TYR A 94 -21.99 -20.32 26.37
N GLN A 95 -22.44 -21.58 26.58
CA GLN A 95 -21.61 -22.62 27.18
C GLN A 95 -20.40 -23.01 26.30
N GLN A 96 -20.58 -23.04 24.99
CA GLN A 96 -19.47 -23.20 24.05
C GLN A 96 -18.41 -22.10 24.22
N ALA A 97 -18.84 -20.85 24.31
CA ALA A 97 -17.94 -19.72 24.49
C ALA A 97 -17.20 -19.78 25.85
N VAL A 98 -17.91 -20.16 26.92
CA VAL A 98 -17.29 -20.38 28.25
C VAL A 98 -16.24 -21.49 28.17
N SER A 99 -16.55 -22.62 27.54
CA SER A 99 -15.61 -23.74 27.38
C SER A 99 -14.36 -23.33 26.58
N LEU A 100 -14.54 -22.53 25.51
CA LEU A 100 -13.41 -21.97 24.72
C LEU A 100 -12.57 -21.01 25.57
N ARG A 101 -13.20 -20.15 26.40
CA ARG A 101 -12.48 -19.27 27.34
C ARG A 101 -11.63 -20.08 28.32
N GLU A 102 -12.20 -21.13 28.91
CA GLU A 102 -11.51 -22.03 29.86
C GLU A 102 -10.36 -22.78 29.21
N ALA A 103 -10.49 -23.11 27.92
CA ALA A 103 -9.41 -23.70 27.11
C ALA A 103 -8.32 -22.68 26.68
N GLY A 104 -8.50 -21.38 26.97
CA GLY A 104 -7.59 -20.32 26.56
C GLY A 104 -7.75 -19.88 25.09
N GLU A 105 -8.78 -20.36 24.40
CA GLU A 105 -9.08 -20.02 22.99
C GLU A 105 -9.87 -18.70 22.92
N TYR A 106 -9.27 -17.62 23.38
CA TYR A 106 -9.97 -16.34 23.59
C TYR A 106 -10.56 -15.75 22.31
N GLU A 107 -9.87 -15.84 21.16
CA GLU A 107 -10.37 -15.30 19.88
C GLU A 107 -11.65 -16.03 19.46
N SER A 108 -11.66 -17.36 19.60
CA SER A 108 -12.84 -18.19 19.31
C SER A 108 -13.97 -17.88 20.31
N ALA A 109 -13.66 -17.78 21.59
CA ALA A 109 -14.62 -17.44 22.64
C ALA A 109 -15.28 -16.07 22.41
N ILE A 110 -14.47 -15.03 22.11
CA ILE A 110 -14.96 -13.69 21.80
C ILE A 110 -15.89 -13.70 20.58
N ALA A 111 -15.54 -14.44 19.53
CA ALA A 111 -16.38 -14.55 18.33
C ALA A 111 -17.74 -15.18 18.64
N VAL A 112 -17.77 -16.23 19.46
CA VAL A 112 -19.02 -16.89 19.86
C VAL A 112 -19.84 -15.99 20.80
N PHE A 113 -19.25 -15.40 21.82
CA PHE A 113 -19.94 -14.43 22.71
C PHE A 113 -20.52 -13.25 21.93
N ALA A 114 -19.75 -12.68 20.96
CA ALA A 114 -20.22 -11.57 20.14
C ALA A 114 -21.45 -11.93 19.28
N SER A 115 -21.61 -13.22 18.92
CA SER A 115 -22.79 -13.70 18.20
C SER A 115 -24.06 -13.78 19.07
N LEU A 116 -23.91 -13.63 20.39
CA LEU A 116 -25.01 -13.75 21.37
C LEU A 116 -25.69 -12.41 21.67
N ASN A 117 -25.11 -11.31 21.22
CA ASN A 117 -25.58 -9.95 21.54
C ASN A 117 -25.76 -9.78 23.07
N ASP A 118 -26.94 -9.29 23.51
CA ASP A 118 -27.26 -9.00 24.92
C ASP A 118 -27.60 -10.26 25.75
N TYR A 119 -27.21 -11.47 25.31
CA TYR A 119 -27.51 -12.68 26.06
C TYR A 119 -26.64 -12.82 27.30
N ARG A 120 -27.26 -12.85 28.49
CA ARG A 120 -26.60 -12.91 29.80
C ARG A 120 -25.53 -11.82 29.94
N ASP A 121 -24.32 -12.19 30.33
CA ASP A 121 -23.16 -11.33 30.54
C ASP A 121 -22.12 -11.47 29.40
N ALA A 122 -22.55 -11.88 28.20
CA ALA A 122 -21.67 -12.16 27.06
C ALA A 122 -20.74 -10.96 26.73
N GLU A 123 -21.27 -9.73 26.78
CA GLU A 123 -20.50 -8.51 26.59
C GLU A 123 -19.44 -8.32 27.69
N THR A 124 -19.81 -8.58 28.95
CA THR A 124 -18.88 -8.53 30.08
C THR A 124 -17.76 -9.55 29.92
N GLN A 125 -18.11 -10.79 29.50
CA GLN A 125 -17.13 -11.85 29.24
C GLN A 125 -16.13 -11.46 28.14
N ILE A 126 -16.60 -10.80 27.09
CA ILE A 126 -15.73 -10.25 26.02
C ILE A 126 -14.78 -9.21 26.58
N GLU A 127 -15.30 -8.29 27.37
CA GLU A 127 -14.52 -7.19 27.95
C GLU A 127 -13.45 -7.71 28.93
N GLU A 128 -13.80 -8.67 29.79
CA GLU A 128 -12.84 -9.32 30.67
C GLU A 128 -11.73 -10.04 29.92
N MET A 129 -12.04 -10.80 28.86
CA MET A 129 -11.05 -11.50 28.05
C MET A 129 -10.12 -10.51 27.32
N LYS A 130 -10.64 -9.40 26.81
CA LYS A 130 -9.81 -8.35 26.21
C LYS A 130 -8.90 -7.71 27.25
N GLN A 131 -9.40 -7.46 28.45
CA GLN A 131 -8.62 -6.94 29.57
C GLN A 131 -7.51 -7.92 30.00
N GLU A 132 -7.82 -9.20 30.07
CA GLU A 132 -6.83 -10.26 30.36
C GLU A 132 -5.72 -10.29 29.28
N LYS A 133 -6.08 -10.25 27.99
CA LYS A 133 -5.14 -10.16 26.89
C LYS A 133 -4.30 -8.89 26.94
N TYR A 134 -4.90 -7.76 27.29
CA TYR A 134 -4.19 -6.50 27.46
C TYR A 134 -3.12 -6.62 28.55
N GLN A 135 -3.47 -7.16 29.73
CA GLN A 135 -2.51 -7.39 30.82
C GLN A 135 -1.42 -8.40 30.43
N GLN A 136 -1.78 -9.44 29.66
CA GLN A 136 -0.81 -10.36 29.10
C GLN A 136 0.21 -9.63 28.22
N ALA A 137 -0.23 -8.73 27.32
CA ALA A 137 0.65 -7.95 26.47
C ALA A 137 1.58 -7.03 27.29
N VAL A 138 1.07 -6.39 28.33
CA VAL A 138 1.88 -5.57 29.24
C VAL A 138 2.96 -6.42 29.91
N THR A 139 2.61 -7.60 30.41
CA THR A 139 3.56 -8.54 31.04
C THR A 139 4.61 -9.02 30.07
N LEU A 140 4.22 -9.35 28.83
CA LEU A 140 5.18 -9.74 27.78
C LEU A 140 6.19 -8.62 27.51
N ARG A 141 5.72 -7.38 27.40
CA ARG A 141 6.60 -6.21 27.24
C ARG A 141 7.57 -6.04 28.42
N GLU A 142 7.09 -6.12 29.64
CA GLU A 142 7.93 -6.01 30.86
C GLU A 142 8.99 -7.11 30.94
N ASN A 143 8.70 -8.28 30.37
CA ASN A 143 9.66 -9.40 30.24
C ASN A 143 10.59 -9.27 29.03
N GLY A 144 10.50 -8.17 28.25
CA GLY A 144 11.34 -7.97 27.07
C GLY A 144 10.90 -8.77 25.83
N GLN A 145 9.72 -9.39 25.86
CA GLN A 145 9.14 -10.14 24.75
C GLN A 145 8.32 -9.17 23.87
N TYR A 146 9.02 -8.20 23.27
CA TYR A 146 8.40 -7.07 22.60
C TYR A 146 7.54 -7.47 21.39
N ASP A 147 8.03 -8.39 20.55
CA ASP A 147 7.31 -8.82 19.34
C ASP A 147 6.01 -9.54 19.69
N ASP A 148 6.03 -10.38 20.73
CA ASP A 148 4.84 -11.07 21.23
C ASP A 148 3.85 -10.07 21.83
N ALA A 149 4.31 -9.09 22.61
CA ALA A 149 3.48 -8.02 23.15
C ALA A 149 2.80 -7.22 22.06
N ILE A 150 3.55 -6.81 21.03
CA ILE A 150 3.03 -6.08 19.86
C ILE A 150 1.97 -6.91 19.13
N ALA A 151 2.19 -8.22 18.97
CA ALA A 151 1.22 -9.10 18.32
C ALA A 151 -0.11 -9.14 19.09
N VAL A 152 -0.05 -9.27 20.43
CA VAL A 152 -1.25 -9.28 21.28
C VAL A 152 -1.97 -7.91 21.27
N PHE A 153 -1.25 -6.78 21.36
CA PHE A 153 -1.85 -5.44 21.26
C PHE A 153 -2.50 -5.22 19.89
N LYS A 154 -1.89 -5.70 18.79
CA LYS A 154 -2.49 -5.64 17.45
C LYS A 154 -3.79 -6.44 17.36
N ALA A 155 -3.83 -7.63 17.97
CA ALA A 155 -5.04 -8.46 18.00
C ALA A 155 -6.20 -7.80 18.77
N LEU A 156 -5.88 -6.97 19.79
CA LEU A 156 -6.85 -6.17 20.55
C LEU A 156 -7.47 -5.02 19.75
N GLY A 157 -6.82 -4.58 18.66
CA GLY A 157 -7.33 -3.55 17.76
C GLY A 157 -7.54 -2.20 18.46
N ASN A 158 -8.80 -1.75 18.54
CA ASN A 158 -9.16 -0.47 19.15
C ASN A 158 -9.52 -0.60 20.64
N TYR A 159 -9.19 -1.72 21.28
CA TYR A 159 -9.46 -1.90 22.69
C TYR A 159 -8.60 -0.98 23.55
N SER A 160 -9.23 -0.19 24.43
CA SER A 160 -8.53 0.78 25.28
C SER A 160 -7.54 1.65 24.48
N ASP A 161 -6.30 1.70 24.90
CA ASP A 161 -5.19 2.40 24.22
C ASP A 161 -4.20 1.44 23.54
N ALA A 162 -4.62 0.21 23.21
CA ALA A 162 -3.76 -0.84 22.63
C ALA A 162 -2.91 -0.34 21.45
N LYS A 163 -3.47 0.54 20.61
CA LYS A 163 -2.75 1.16 19.52
C LYS A 163 -1.56 2.02 20.01
N THR A 164 -1.75 2.81 21.04
CA THR A 164 -0.67 3.60 21.64
C THR A 164 0.36 2.70 22.33
N GLN A 165 -0.09 1.60 22.94
CA GLN A 165 0.79 0.61 23.58
C GLN A 165 1.70 -0.11 22.59
N ILE A 166 1.31 -0.23 21.31
CA ILE A 166 2.20 -0.75 20.26
C ILE A 166 3.39 0.18 20.08
N ASP A 167 3.17 1.48 19.97
CA ASP A 167 4.25 2.46 19.79
C ASP A 167 5.14 2.54 21.02
N GLU A 168 4.57 2.53 22.21
CA GLU A 168 5.31 2.44 23.48
C GLU A 168 6.16 1.17 23.56
N THR A 169 5.61 0.02 23.13
CA THR A 169 6.34 -1.25 23.14
C THR A 169 7.51 -1.23 22.17
N LYS A 170 7.31 -0.69 20.96
CA LYS A 170 8.39 -0.48 19.99
C LYS A 170 9.46 0.47 20.53
N TYR A 171 9.06 1.53 21.21
CA TYR A 171 10.01 2.46 21.80
C TYR A 171 10.90 1.76 22.83
N GLN A 172 10.31 1.00 23.74
CA GLN A 172 11.07 0.20 24.72
C GLN A 172 11.95 -0.86 24.07
N GLN A 173 11.48 -1.52 23.00
CA GLN A 173 12.27 -2.43 22.19
C GLN A 173 13.51 -1.74 21.62
N ALA A 174 13.36 -0.56 21.05
CA ALA A 174 14.47 0.21 20.49
C ALA A 174 15.48 0.62 21.57
N VAL A 175 15.02 1.04 22.76
CA VAL A 175 15.89 1.32 23.90
C VAL A 175 16.67 0.08 24.31
N ALA A 176 16.02 -1.06 24.46
CA ALA A 176 16.67 -2.32 24.82
C ALA A 176 17.68 -2.78 23.76
N LEU A 177 17.36 -2.63 22.47
CA LEU A 177 18.31 -2.92 21.38
C LEU A 177 19.56 -2.06 21.48
N ARG A 178 19.42 -0.75 21.73
CA ARG A 178 20.52 0.17 21.95
C ARG A 178 21.39 -0.23 23.14
N GLU A 179 20.78 -0.52 24.27
CA GLU A 179 21.49 -0.96 25.49
C GLU A 179 22.28 -2.26 25.29
N ASN A 180 21.81 -3.12 24.39
CA ASN A 180 22.49 -4.34 23.98
C ASN A 180 23.50 -4.14 22.83
N GLY A 181 23.79 -2.89 22.44
CA GLY A 181 24.77 -2.56 21.40
C GLY A 181 24.29 -2.83 19.97
N LYS A 182 23.00 -3.14 19.78
CA LYS A 182 22.37 -3.34 18.46
C LYS A 182 21.88 -2.01 17.90
N TYR A 183 22.82 -1.12 17.64
CA TYR A 183 22.52 0.27 17.31
C TYR A 183 21.71 0.43 16.03
N ASP A 184 22.05 -0.29 14.96
CA ASP A 184 21.36 -0.19 13.67
C ASP A 184 19.90 -0.67 13.77
N ASP A 185 19.66 -1.77 14.49
CA ASP A 185 18.33 -2.28 14.77
C ASP A 185 17.52 -1.26 15.59
N ALA A 186 18.15 -0.67 16.61
CA ALA A 186 17.51 0.37 17.44
C ALA A 186 17.11 1.60 16.60
N ILE A 187 18.00 2.07 15.74
CA ILE A 187 17.74 3.20 14.84
C ILE A 187 16.58 2.89 13.88
N ALA A 188 16.54 1.66 13.35
CA ALA A 188 15.47 1.23 12.46
C ALA A 188 14.10 1.30 13.17
N VAL A 189 14.00 0.76 14.40
CA VAL A 189 12.75 0.79 15.18
C VAL A 189 12.37 2.21 15.59
N PHE A 190 13.31 3.05 16.04
CA PHE A 190 13.02 4.46 16.33
C PHE A 190 12.56 5.22 15.08
N THR A 191 13.09 4.89 13.90
CA THR A 191 12.69 5.53 12.64
C THR A 191 11.24 5.18 12.26
N GLU A 192 10.81 3.92 12.52
CA GLU A 192 9.40 3.53 12.32
C GLU A 192 8.41 4.27 13.24
N LEU A 193 8.88 4.78 14.38
CA LEU A 193 8.07 5.50 15.37
C LEU A 193 7.80 6.96 14.94
N GLU A 194 8.47 7.46 13.92
CA GLU A 194 8.30 8.82 13.36
C GLU A 194 8.25 9.91 14.46
N ASN A 195 7.05 10.38 14.78
CA ASN A 195 6.80 11.45 15.74
C ASN A 195 6.40 10.97 17.13
N TYR A 196 6.54 9.68 17.43
CA TYR A 196 6.18 9.16 18.74
C TYR A 196 7.22 9.58 19.81
N SER A 197 6.76 10.25 20.87
CA SER A 197 7.63 10.70 21.97
C SER A 197 8.81 11.53 21.45
N ASP A 198 10.03 11.18 21.83
CA ASP A 198 11.27 11.81 21.40
C ASP A 198 12.10 10.89 20.47
N ALA A 199 11.46 9.98 19.71
CA ALA A 199 12.12 8.99 18.88
C ALA A 199 13.20 9.60 17.95
N ALA A 200 12.93 10.76 17.37
CA ALA A 200 13.92 11.49 16.56
C ALA A 200 15.18 11.87 17.36
N THR A 201 15.02 12.27 18.62
CA THR A 201 16.14 12.56 19.53
C THR A 201 16.87 11.29 19.89
N GLN A 202 16.16 10.20 20.13
CA GLN A 202 16.72 8.89 20.45
C GLN A 202 17.55 8.30 19.27
N ILE A 203 17.18 8.58 18.02
CA ILE A 203 18.01 8.22 16.86
C ILE A 203 19.36 8.91 16.96
N THR A 204 19.38 10.20 17.25
CA THR A 204 20.61 11.00 17.40
C THR A 204 21.46 10.46 18.54
N GLU A 205 20.84 10.21 19.69
CA GLU A 205 21.53 9.61 20.84
C GLU A 205 22.09 8.22 20.57
N THR A 206 21.32 7.38 19.86
CA THR A 206 21.75 6.03 19.49
C THR A 206 22.95 6.06 18.56
N LYS A 207 22.95 6.94 17.56
CA LYS A 207 24.13 7.16 16.69
C LYS A 207 25.33 7.64 17.47
N TYR A 208 25.14 8.55 18.42
CA TYR A 208 26.22 9.00 19.27
C TYR A 208 26.83 7.87 20.10
N GLN A 209 26.02 7.02 20.70
CA GLN A 209 26.49 5.84 21.46
C GLN A 209 27.18 4.82 20.56
N GLN A 210 26.66 4.58 19.33
CA GLN A 210 27.31 3.74 18.33
C GLN A 210 28.69 4.25 17.99
N ALA A 211 28.83 5.55 17.71
CA ALA A 211 30.12 6.16 17.40
C ALA A 211 31.11 6.04 18.59
N ASN A 212 30.66 6.28 19.82
CA ASN A 212 31.47 6.09 21.01
C ASN A 212 31.94 4.63 21.18
N SER A 213 31.04 3.68 20.89
CA SER A 213 31.39 2.24 20.97
C SER A 213 32.42 1.86 19.91
N LEU A 214 32.27 2.35 18.67
CA LEU A 214 33.24 2.13 17.60
C LEU A 214 34.58 2.78 17.92
N ASN A 215 34.59 4.00 18.46
CA ASN A 215 35.80 4.70 18.88
C ASN A 215 36.54 3.92 20.00
N ALA A 216 35.82 3.40 20.98
CA ALA A 216 36.36 2.56 22.04
C ALA A 216 36.94 1.21 21.53
N ALA A 217 36.40 0.73 20.42
CA ALA A 217 36.90 -0.46 19.69
C ALA A 217 38.05 -0.15 18.73
N ALA A 218 38.56 1.09 18.71
CA ALA A 218 39.61 1.58 17.80
C ALA A 218 39.21 1.53 16.29
N LEU A 219 37.92 1.53 16.01
CA LEU A 219 37.35 1.65 14.66
C LEU A 219 37.07 3.14 14.37
N TYR A 220 38.18 3.90 14.27
CA TYR A 220 38.10 5.38 14.26
C TYR A 220 37.41 5.94 13.00
N ASP A 221 37.64 5.32 11.83
CA ASP A 221 37.07 5.79 10.57
C ASP A 221 35.54 5.66 10.57
N GLU A 222 35.03 4.53 11.07
CA GLU A 222 33.60 4.27 11.21
C GLU A 222 32.96 5.17 12.29
N ALA A 223 33.62 5.35 13.42
CA ALA A 223 33.17 6.24 14.49
C ALA A 223 33.07 7.68 13.98
N TYR A 224 34.09 8.12 13.27
CA TYR A 224 34.18 9.46 12.71
C TYR A 224 33.11 9.74 11.67
N ALA A 225 32.83 8.77 10.79
CA ALA A 225 31.75 8.86 9.81
C ALA A 225 30.38 9.14 10.48
N ILE A 226 30.13 8.54 11.63
CA ILE A 226 28.90 8.77 12.39
C ILE A 226 28.96 10.13 13.10
N TYR A 227 30.05 10.49 13.76
CA TYR A 227 30.20 11.79 14.41
C TYR A 227 29.94 12.96 13.47
N MET A 228 30.42 12.88 12.22
CA MET A 228 30.16 13.91 11.21
C MET A 228 28.68 14.14 10.93
N THR A 229 27.85 13.12 11.10
CA THR A 229 26.38 13.29 10.96
C THR A 229 25.75 13.95 12.18
N LEU A 230 26.50 14.13 13.26
CA LEU A 230 26.06 14.60 14.58
C LEU A 230 26.68 15.95 14.97
N ALA A 231 27.20 16.72 14.02
CA ALA A 231 27.81 18.04 14.29
C ALA A 231 26.89 18.92 15.18
N GLY A 232 27.47 19.51 16.22
CA GLY A 232 26.75 20.31 17.23
C GLY A 232 26.06 19.48 18.30
N TYR A 233 26.16 18.15 18.32
CA TYR A 233 25.57 17.30 19.34
C TYR A 233 26.59 16.95 20.42
N LYS A 234 26.28 17.26 21.68
CA LYS A 234 27.14 16.99 22.86
C LYS A 234 28.57 17.49 22.64
N ASP A 235 29.56 16.63 22.79
CA ASP A 235 31.00 16.91 22.65
C ASP A 235 31.57 16.49 21.27
N VAL A 236 30.70 16.16 20.33
CA VAL A 236 31.10 15.68 18.98
C VAL A 236 32.05 16.65 18.29
N ASP A 237 31.78 17.97 18.32
CA ASP A 237 32.62 18.98 17.68
C ASP A 237 34.04 19.02 18.28
N LYS A 238 34.18 18.68 19.56
CA LYS A 238 35.49 18.58 20.22
C LYS A 238 36.20 17.29 19.77
N LEU A 239 35.48 16.17 19.69
CA LEU A 239 36.02 14.89 19.23
C LEU A 239 36.51 14.95 17.79
N LEU A 240 35.89 15.80 16.96
CA LEU A 240 36.26 15.98 15.56
C LEU A 240 37.50 16.86 15.34
N VAL A 241 37.94 17.62 16.34
CA VAL A 241 39.05 18.59 16.22
C VAL A 241 40.43 18.02 16.67
N GLU A 242 40.44 16.92 17.40
CA GLU A 242 41.64 16.45 18.12
C GLU A 242 42.65 15.61 17.30
N ASP A 243 42.41 15.32 15.98
CA ASP A 243 43.32 14.47 15.19
C ASP A 243 43.50 14.94 13.74
N ASP A 244 44.77 15.26 13.32
CA ASP A 244 45.11 15.72 11.96
C ASP A 244 44.83 14.70 10.85
N ASN A 245 44.79 13.40 11.16
CA ASN A 245 44.35 12.35 10.22
C ASN A 245 42.82 12.35 10.00
N MET A 246 42.07 12.89 10.93
CA MET A 246 40.61 12.97 10.86
C MET A 246 40.12 14.06 9.92
N VAL A 247 40.91 15.10 9.61
CA VAL A 247 40.51 16.12 8.65
C VAL A 247 40.41 15.57 7.23
N ALA A 248 41.32 14.66 6.83
CA ALA A 248 41.24 14.01 5.52
C ALA A 248 40.06 13.05 5.39
N VAL A 249 39.76 12.30 6.44
CA VAL A 249 38.56 11.44 6.52
C VAL A 249 37.29 12.28 6.57
N ALA A 250 37.29 13.41 7.31
CA ALA A 250 36.20 14.37 7.36
C ALA A 250 35.78 14.90 5.98
N VAL A 251 36.77 15.30 5.20
CA VAL A 251 36.55 15.77 3.83
C VAL A 251 35.98 14.66 2.95
N ALA A 252 36.54 13.43 3.07
CA ALA A 252 36.05 12.27 2.31
C ALA A 252 34.60 11.90 2.67
N VAL A 253 34.27 11.92 3.97
CA VAL A 253 32.90 11.63 4.45
C VAL A 253 31.93 12.76 4.10
N ALA A 254 32.33 14.02 4.25
CA ALA A 254 31.50 15.15 3.82
C ALA A 254 31.17 15.07 2.32
N VAL A 255 32.17 14.71 1.50
CA VAL A 255 32.00 14.46 0.07
C VAL A 255 31.07 13.27 -0.16
N ALA A 256 31.26 12.15 0.55
CA ALA A 256 30.39 10.98 0.43
C ALA A 256 28.93 11.28 0.83
N VAL A 257 28.72 12.04 1.90
CA VAL A 257 27.38 12.47 2.34
C VAL A 257 26.75 13.43 1.31
N ALA A 258 27.51 14.37 0.76
CA ALA A 258 27.04 15.24 -0.30
C ALA A 258 26.65 14.46 -1.55
N VAL A 259 27.48 13.49 -1.95
CA VAL A 259 27.19 12.56 -3.07
C VAL A 259 25.92 11.75 -2.79
N ALA A 260 25.77 11.19 -1.60
CA ALA A 260 24.59 10.42 -1.23
C ALA A 260 23.30 11.28 -1.22
N LYS A 261 23.35 12.49 -0.71
CA LYS A 261 22.24 13.46 -0.76
C LYS A 261 21.86 13.82 -2.19
N ARG A 262 22.85 14.11 -3.02
CA ARG A 262 22.67 14.37 -4.45
C ARG A 262 22.03 13.16 -5.14
N ASP A 263 22.55 11.97 -4.90
CA ASP A 263 22.05 10.75 -5.52
C ASP A 263 20.62 10.42 -5.07
N ALA A 264 20.28 10.69 -3.83
CA ALA A 264 18.91 10.59 -3.32
C ALA A 264 17.99 11.63 -3.98
N LYS A 265 18.45 12.90 -4.12
CA LYS A 265 17.69 13.95 -4.83
C LYS A 265 17.36 13.55 -6.26
N PHE A 266 18.35 12.97 -6.99
CA PHE A 266 18.19 12.53 -8.37
C PHE A 266 17.81 11.04 -8.51
N ALA A 267 17.23 10.42 -7.50
CA ALA A 267 16.72 9.06 -7.63
C ALA A 267 15.59 9.00 -8.69
N VAL A 268 15.54 7.89 -9.43
CA VAL A 268 14.49 7.68 -10.44
C VAL A 268 13.11 7.74 -9.80
N GLY A 269 12.23 8.54 -10.37
CA GLY A 269 10.88 8.79 -9.86
C GLY A 269 10.76 10.07 -9.02
N ASN A 270 11.87 10.66 -8.58
CA ASN A 270 11.83 11.92 -7.84
C ASN A 270 11.64 13.12 -8.79
N TYR A 271 11.14 14.21 -8.21
CA TYR A 271 11.09 15.50 -8.86
C TYR A 271 12.25 16.37 -8.39
N VAL A 272 12.88 17.05 -9.35
CA VAL A 272 13.96 18.03 -9.11
C VAL A 272 13.61 19.33 -9.83
N THR A 273 14.09 20.45 -9.31
CA THR A 273 13.87 21.76 -9.93
C THR A 273 15.19 22.29 -10.49
N PHE A 274 15.16 22.77 -11.72
CA PHE A 274 16.26 23.51 -12.32
C PHE A 274 15.78 24.19 -13.61
N GLY A 275 16.45 25.29 -14.00
CA GLY A 275 15.94 26.15 -15.05
C GLY A 275 14.62 26.84 -14.69
N GLU A 276 14.25 27.85 -15.39
CA GLU A 276 13.05 28.66 -15.15
C GLU A 276 12.28 28.87 -16.45
N TYR A 277 10.94 28.82 -16.38
CA TYR A 277 10.09 29.10 -17.54
C TYR A 277 8.78 29.71 -17.08
N PRO A 278 8.13 30.55 -17.88
CA PRO A 278 6.82 31.08 -17.54
C PRO A 278 5.81 29.94 -17.27
N GLN A 279 5.06 30.05 -16.18
CA GLN A 279 4.06 29.04 -15.82
C GLN A 279 2.68 29.65 -15.54
N THR A 280 2.59 30.98 -15.33
CA THR A 280 1.32 31.67 -15.16
C THR A 280 0.80 32.23 -16.49
N THR A 281 -0.50 32.57 -16.51
CA THR A 281 -1.19 33.12 -17.70
C THR A 281 -0.56 34.41 -18.22
N ALA A 282 -0.01 35.24 -17.34
CA ALA A 282 0.64 36.52 -17.71
C ALA A 282 1.97 36.31 -18.46
N GLY A 283 2.66 35.19 -18.22
CA GLY A 283 3.91 34.87 -18.91
C GLY A 283 5.12 35.71 -18.52
N GLU A 284 4.99 36.56 -17.50
CA GLU A 284 6.05 37.42 -16.99
C GLU A 284 6.86 36.78 -15.86
N ASP A 285 6.31 35.73 -15.23
CA ASP A 285 6.93 34.98 -14.15
C ASP A 285 7.94 33.96 -14.70
N MET A 286 9.14 34.01 -14.19
CA MET A 286 10.14 32.96 -14.41
C MET A 286 10.13 32.04 -13.20
N THR A 287 9.39 30.93 -13.30
CA THR A 287 9.21 29.98 -12.21
C THR A 287 10.10 28.75 -12.46
N PRO A 288 10.75 28.18 -11.41
CA PRO A 288 11.53 26.94 -11.55
C PRO A 288 10.75 25.81 -12.21
N ILE A 289 11.38 25.18 -13.20
CA ILE A 289 10.79 24.02 -13.87
C ILE A 289 10.98 22.78 -12.99
N GLU A 290 9.89 22.06 -12.70
CA GLU A 290 9.94 20.76 -12.06
C GLU A 290 10.18 19.67 -13.10
N TRP A 291 11.18 18.83 -12.84
CA TRP A 291 11.58 17.72 -13.70
C TRP A 291 11.44 16.38 -13.00
N LEU A 292 10.82 15.43 -13.66
CA LEU A 292 10.79 14.03 -13.23
C LEU A 292 12.07 13.32 -13.69
N VAL A 293 12.76 12.67 -12.77
CA VAL A 293 13.92 11.81 -13.07
C VAL A 293 13.45 10.49 -13.67
N LEU A 294 13.70 10.27 -14.97
CA LEU A 294 13.28 9.05 -15.67
C LEU A 294 14.32 7.94 -15.62
N ALA A 295 15.60 8.28 -15.64
CA ALA A 295 16.70 7.31 -15.64
C ALA A 295 17.98 7.92 -15.08
N ARG A 296 18.86 7.04 -14.60
CA ARG A 296 20.21 7.36 -14.14
C ARG A 296 21.23 6.49 -14.89
N ASN A 297 22.38 7.10 -15.18
CA ASN A 297 23.57 6.40 -15.67
C ASN A 297 24.82 7.07 -15.06
N GLY A 298 25.31 6.57 -13.94
CA GLY A 298 26.34 7.20 -13.13
C GLY A 298 25.93 8.64 -12.75
N ASN A 299 26.78 9.62 -13.07
CA ASN A 299 26.54 11.04 -12.81
C ASN A 299 25.61 11.73 -13.83
N LYS A 300 24.88 10.96 -14.64
CA LYS A 300 23.94 11.49 -15.62
C LYS A 300 22.51 11.12 -15.24
N ALA A 301 21.58 12.09 -15.35
CA ALA A 301 20.16 11.88 -15.18
C ALA A 301 19.39 12.29 -16.42
N LEU A 302 18.44 11.43 -16.86
CA LEU A 302 17.44 11.81 -17.86
C LEU A 302 16.26 12.43 -17.13
N LEU A 303 15.95 13.63 -17.48
CA LEU A 303 14.87 14.42 -16.91
C LEU A 303 13.81 14.70 -17.97
N ILE A 304 12.54 14.75 -17.54
CA ILE A 304 11.41 15.24 -18.35
C ILE A 304 10.60 16.24 -17.52
N SER A 305 10.12 17.32 -18.13
CA SER A 305 9.30 18.29 -17.40
C SER A 305 8.06 17.62 -16.80
N ARG A 306 7.69 18.02 -15.58
CA ARG A 306 6.47 17.54 -14.92
C ARG A 306 5.24 17.93 -15.71
N TYR A 307 5.21 19.13 -16.24
CA TYR A 307 4.08 19.73 -16.95
C TYR A 307 4.39 19.92 -18.43
N GLY A 308 3.34 20.03 -19.26
CA GLY A 308 3.43 20.64 -20.57
C GLY A 308 3.66 22.15 -20.41
N LEU A 309 4.80 22.64 -20.89
CA LEU A 309 5.30 23.98 -20.55
C LEU A 309 4.86 25.08 -21.54
N ASP A 310 4.63 24.73 -22.80
CA ASP A 310 4.33 25.68 -23.87
C ASP A 310 3.48 25.05 -24.97
N ALA A 311 2.87 25.88 -25.81
CA ALA A 311 2.12 25.50 -27.01
C ALA A 311 2.97 25.76 -28.26
N GLN A 312 3.41 24.71 -28.93
CA GLN A 312 4.18 24.81 -30.16
C GLN A 312 3.72 23.79 -31.20
N LYS A 313 3.74 24.18 -32.47
CA LYS A 313 3.58 23.22 -33.58
C LYS A 313 4.78 22.31 -33.66
N TYR A 314 4.60 21.03 -33.98
CA TYR A 314 5.71 20.14 -34.29
C TYR A 314 6.51 20.67 -35.50
N ASN A 315 5.77 21.11 -36.53
CA ASN A 315 6.33 21.83 -37.67
C ASN A 315 5.38 22.94 -38.10
N THR A 316 5.90 24.13 -38.41
CA THR A 316 5.07 25.30 -38.78
C THR A 316 4.29 25.11 -40.06
N ILE A 317 4.81 24.29 -41.01
CA ILE A 317 4.19 24.00 -42.30
C ILE A 317 3.69 22.57 -42.28
N ASN A 318 2.47 22.32 -42.81
CA ASN A 318 1.93 20.99 -42.99
C ASN A 318 2.60 20.28 -44.16
N THR A 319 3.69 19.57 -43.87
CA THR A 319 4.48 18.82 -44.88
C THR A 319 5.14 17.63 -44.18
N GLY A 320 5.49 16.61 -44.97
CA GLY A 320 6.28 15.49 -44.46
C GLY A 320 7.60 15.94 -43.86
N VAL A 321 7.79 15.68 -42.56
CA VAL A 321 8.98 16.12 -41.83
C VAL A 321 9.41 15.06 -40.79
N THR A 322 10.70 15.02 -40.51
CA THR A 322 11.28 14.20 -39.42
C THR A 322 11.72 15.08 -38.25
N TRP A 323 12.00 14.47 -37.09
CA TRP A 323 12.53 15.18 -35.94
C TRP A 323 13.75 16.03 -36.29
N GLU A 324 14.67 15.50 -37.09
CA GLU A 324 15.89 16.18 -37.54
C GLU A 324 15.62 17.57 -38.11
N LYS A 325 14.50 17.73 -38.85
CA LYS A 325 14.21 18.92 -39.67
C LYS A 325 13.02 19.74 -39.16
N CYS A 326 12.31 19.30 -38.12
CA CYS A 326 11.12 19.99 -37.62
C CYS A 326 11.47 21.31 -36.91
N THR A 327 10.55 22.25 -36.99
CA THR A 327 10.73 23.58 -36.35
C THR A 327 10.72 23.49 -34.81
N LEU A 328 10.01 22.52 -34.23
CA LEU A 328 9.96 22.32 -32.78
C LEU A 328 11.33 21.95 -32.21
N ARG A 329 12.07 21.05 -32.85
CA ARG A 329 13.45 20.74 -32.44
C ARG A 329 14.35 21.97 -32.46
N THR A 330 14.26 22.78 -33.50
CA THR A 330 15.02 24.04 -33.62
C THR A 330 14.65 24.97 -32.47
N TRP A 331 13.38 25.14 -32.18
CA TRP A 331 12.89 25.98 -31.09
C TRP A 331 13.39 25.49 -29.71
N LEU A 332 13.31 24.18 -29.44
CA LEU A 332 13.77 23.57 -28.20
C LEU A 332 15.27 23.80 -27.93
N ASN A 333 16.10 23.69 -28.98
CA ASN A 333 17.57 23.81 -28.87
C ASN A 333 18.09 25.26 -29.01
N ASN A 334 17.21 26.22 -29.26
CA ASN A 334 17.57 27.66 -29.35
C ASN A 334 16.70 28.49 -28.39
N ALA A 335 15.47 28.84 -28.79
CA ALA A 335 14.66 29.80 -28.05
C ALA A 335 14.30 29.28 -26.64
N PHE A 336 13.85 28.06 -26.51
CA PHE A 336 13.55 27.45 -25.21
C PHE A 336 14.82 27.30 -24.36
N TYR A 337 15.87 26.68 -24.90
CA TYR A 337 17.13 26.44 -24.20
C TYR A 337 17.75 27.72 -23.63
N ASN A 338 17.80 28.75 -24.43
CA ASN A 338 18.40 30.03 -24.00
C ASN A 338 17.51 30.84 -23.06
N LYS A 339 16.18 30.63 -23.11
CA LYS A 339 15.25 31.30 -22.20
C LYS A 339 15.17 30.55 -20.85
N ALA A 340 15.19 29.22 -20.88
CA ALA A 340 14.94 28.42 -19.71
C ALA A 340 16.15 28.21 -18.81
N PHE A 341 17.37 28.31 -19.33
CA PHE A 341 18.57 27.94 -18.58
C PHE A 341 19.61 29.04 -18.58
N ASN A 342 20.15 29.39 -17.42
CA ASN A 342 21.30 30.26 -17.28
C ASN A 342 22.59 29.55 -17.74
N SER A 343 23.69 30.29 -17.85
CA SER A 343 24.97 29.76 -18.37
C SER A 343 25.55 28.61 -17.53
N ALA A 344 25.36 28.62 -16.22
CA ALA A 344 25.83 27.56 -15.34
C ALA A 344 25.02 26.28 -15.53
N GLU A 345 23.69 26.40 -15.58
CA GLU A 345 22.79 25.30 -15.87
C GLU A 345 23.01 24.72 -17.28
N GLN A 346 23.24 25.57 -18.25
CA GLN A 346 23.57 25.16 -19.62
C GLN A 346 24.84 24.30 -19.68
N THR A 347 25.80 24.49 -18.77
CA THR A 347 27.02 23.67 -18.69
C THR A 347 26.70 22.25 -18.18
N ALA A 348 25.68 22.11 -17.34
CA ALA A 348 25.24 20.81 -16.83
C ALA A 348 24.42 20.02 -17.86
N ILE A 349 23.80 20.67 -18.84
CA ILE A 349 22.98 20.00 -19.87
C ILE A 349 23.90 19.35 -20.91
N LEU A 350 23.69 18.04 -21.10
CA LEU A 350 24.52 17.22 -21.99
C LEU A 350 23.99 17.24 -23.42
N ILE A 351 24.90 17.41 -24.37
CA ILE A 351 24.60 17.13 -25.78
C ILE A 351 24.38 15.61 -25.91
N THR A 352 23.19 15.22 -26.33
CA THR A 352 22.75 13.85 -26.39
C THR A 352 22.60 13.39 -27.83
N ASN A 353 23.14 12.22 -28.16
CA ASN A 353 22.82 11.55 -29.41
C ASN A 353 21.41 10.93 -29.31
N VAL A 354 20.43 11.59 -29.92
CA VAL A 354 19.03 11.20 -29.89
C VAL A 354 18.77 10.23 -31.03
N ASP A 355 18.40 9.00 -30.65
CA ASP A 355 18.09 7.93 -31.60
C ASP A 355 16.71 8.15 -32.22
N ASN A 356 16.66 8.33 -33.53
CA ASN A 356 15.43 8.48 -34.32
C ASN A 356 15.18 7.28 -35.24
N SER A 357 15.87 6.16 -35.00
CA SER A 357 15.70 4.93 -35.80
C SER A 357 14.25 4.40 -35.71
N LYS A 358 13.92 3.48 -36.62
CA LYS A 358 12.61 2.84 -36.65
C LYS A 358 12.20 2.19 -35.31
N ASN A 359 13.18 1.74 -34.52
CA ASN A 359 12.93 1.15 -33.20
C ASN A 359 12.36 2.15 -32.17
N GLN A 360 12.49 3.44 -32.44
CA GLN A 360 11.94 4.51 -31.62
C GLN A 360 10.51 4.88 -31.99
N CYS A 361 9.95 4.30 -33.07
CA CYS A 361 8.62 4.56 -33.57
C CYS A 361 7.63 3.47 -33.13
N TYR A 362 6.34 3.74 -33.24
CA TYR A 362 5.34 2.69 -33.09
C TYR A 362 5.46 1.68 -34.25
N SER A 363 5.56 0.40 -33.92
CA SER A 363 5.83 -0.65 -34.91
C SER A 363 4.75 -0.82 -35.99
N GLY A 364 3.51 -0.40 -35.66
CA GLY A 364 2.37 -0.43 -36.58
C GLY A 364 2.37 0.67 -37.66
N TRP A 365 3.30 1.65 -37.60
CA TRP A 365 3.43 2.70 -38.59
C TRP A 365 4.68 2.51 -39.47
N SER A 366 4.57 2.80 -40.75
CA SER A 366 5.67 2.59 -41.71
C SER A 366 6.59 3.80 -41.89
N THR A 367 6.27 4.93 -41.30
CA THR A 367 6.98 6.20 -41.39
C THR A 367 8.43 6.14 -40.85
N SER A 368 9.30 7.00 -41.36
CA SER A 368 10.69 7.11 -40.93
C SER A 368 10.87 8.17 -39.88
N GLY A 369 11.61 7.89 -38.79
CA GLY A 369 12.00 8.88 -37.81
C GLY A 369 13.08 9.84 -38.26
N GLY A 370 13.77 9.53 -39.36
CA GLY A 370 14.89 10.31 -39.90
C GLY A 370 16.24 9.90 -39.31
N ASN A 371 17.24 10.76 -39.50
CA ASN A 371 18.57 10.57 -38.94
C ASN A 371 18.61 10.87 -37.44
N ASN A 372 19.55 10.26 -36.73
CA ASN A 372 19.87 10.61 -35.35
C ASN A 372 20.36 12.07 -35.27
N THR A 373 20.07 12.70 -34.13
CA THR A 373 20.39 14.11 -33.91
C THR A 373 21.24 14.31 -32.67
N GLN A 374 21.97 15.41 -32.62
CA GLN A 374 22.68 15.88 -31.43
C GLN A 374 21.83 16.98 -30.80
N ASP A 375 21.22 16.73 -29.69
CA ASP A 375 20.29 17.65 -29.04
C ASP A 375 20.65 17.89 -27.56
N LYS A 376 20.48 19.12 -27.11
CA LYS A 376 20.53 19.48 -25.69
C LYS A 376 19.16 19.24 -25.01
N VAL A 377 18.09 19.62 -25.73
CA VAL A 377 16.73 19.46 -25.31
C VAL A 377 15.96 18.73 -26.41
N PHE A 378 15.20 17.70 -26.06
CA PHE A 378 14.46 16.88 -27.01
C PHE A 378 13.10 16.47 -26.46
N LEU A 379 12.28 15.85 -27.25
CA LEU A 379 11.05 15.16 -26.80
C LEU A 379 11.34 13.66 -26.70
N LEU A 380 10.61 12.95 -25.87
CA LEU A 380 10.68 11.49 -25.88
C LEU A 380 10.19 10.94 -27.20
N SER A 381 10.77 9.82 -27.65
CA SER A 381 10.18 8.98 -28.68
C SER A 381 8.99 8.21 -28.13
N TYR A 382 8.23 7.55 -29.01
CA TYR A 382 7.20 6.60 -28.56
C TYR A 382 7.81 5.46 -27.74
N ALA A 383 8.93 4.87 -28.18
CA ALA A 383 9.56 3.77 -27.44
C ALA A 383 10.00 4.21 -26.03
N GLU A 384 10.54 5.40 -25.88
CA GLU A 384 10.91 5.95 -24.58
C GLU A 384 9.67 6.28 -23.73
N ALA A 385 8.64 6.92 -24.30
CA ALA A 385 7.40 7.21 -23.60
C ALA A 385 6.71 5.91 -23.15
N ASN A 386 6.70 4.86 -23.97
CA ASN A 386 6.18 3.56 -23.61
C ASN A 386 7.02 2.89 -22.49
N LYS A 387 8.35 3.00 -22.57
CA LYS A 387 9.26 2.45 -21.56
C LYS A 387 9.02 3.08 -20.17
N TYR A 388 8.88 4.40 -20.10
CA TYR A 388 8.81 5.10 -18.82
C TYR A 388 7.38 5.25 -18.28
N PHE A 389 6.38 5.35 -19.16
CA PHE A 389 4.99 5.62 -18.79
C PHE A 389 4.01 4.52 -19.24
N GLY A 390 4.45 3.55 -20.04
CA GLY A 390 3.57 2.48 -20.52
C GLY A 390 2.48 2.98 -21.46
N VAL A 391 2.83 3.85 -22.45
CA VAL A 391 1.88 4.47 -23.37
C VAL A 391 1.23 3.43 -24.30
N PRO A 392 -0.09 3.11 -24.13
CA PRO A 392 -0.76 2.12 -24.96
C PRO A 392 -1.15 2.73 -26.32
N TYR A 393 -1.36 1.87 -27.32
CA TYR A 393 -1.94 2.28 -28.61
C TYR A 393 -3.47 2.08 -28.61
N GLY A 394 -4.18 2.97 -29.27
CA GLY A 394 -5.62 2.86 -29.50
C GLY A 394 -6.47 3.43 -28.35
N ASN A 395 -7.56 2.73 -28.00
CA ASN A 395 -8.56 3.23 -27.03
C ASN A 395 -8.25 2.82 -25.56
N SER A 396 -7.04 2.37 -25.29
CA SER A 396 -6.61 2.01 -23.94
C SER A 396 -6.16 3.27 -23.20
N SER A 397 -6.72 3.52 -22.02
CA SER A 397 -6.40 4.67 -21.18
C SER A 397 -5.24 4.36 -20.21
N ASN A 398 -4.36 5.33 -19.98
CA ASN A 398 -3.27 5.18 -19.02
C ASN A 398 -2.99 6.49 -18.25
N THR A 399 -3.33 6.51 -16.97
CA THR A 399 -3.15 7.70 -16.11
C THR A 399 -1.67 8.08 -15.93
N LYS A 400 -0.73 7.13 -15.95
CA LYS A 400 0.70 7.41 -15.75
C LYS A 400 1.33 8.23 -16.89
N SER A 401 0.77 8.17 -18.09
CA SER A 401 1.26 8.92 -19.25
C SER A 401 0.57 10.26 -19.45
N ARG A 402 -0.50 10.55 -18.69
CA ARG A 402 -1.19 11.83 -18.72
C ARG A 402 -0.35 12.92 -18.10
N VAL A 403 -0.48 14.14 -18.60
CA VAL A 403 0.25 15.31 -18.12
C VAL A 403 -0.70 16.50 -17.97
N ALA A 404 -0.55 17.23 -16.87
CA ALA A 404 -1.15 18.56 -16.71
C ALA A 404 -0.32 19.60 -17.47
N GLN A 405 -0.93 20.73 -17.79
CA GLN A 405 -0.29 21.82 -18.50
C GLN A 405 -0.19 23.04 -17.61
N THR A 406 0.85 23.85 -17.82
CA THR A 406 0.95 25.14 -17.12
C THR A 406 -0.13 26.09 -17.59
N ALA A 407 -0.52 27.05 -16.76
CA ALA A 407 -1.46 28.09 -17.16
C ALA A 407 -0.91 28.92 -18.34
N TYR A 408 0.40 29.07 -18.43
CA TYR A 408 1.08 29.67 -19.57
C TYR A 408 0.81 28.87 -20.87
N ALA A 409 1.02 27.56 -20.86
CA ALA A 409 0.78 26.71 -22.02
C ALA A 409 -0.67 26.78 -22.49
N ILE A 410 -1.62 26.77 -21.53
CA ILE A 410 -3.06 26.90 -21.82
C ILE A 410 -3.36 28.26 -22.47
N ALA A 411 -2.83 29.36 -21.94
CA ALA A 411 -3.00 30.69 -22.51
C ALA A 411 -2.40 30.83 -23.92
N HIS A 412 -1.41 30.01 -24.27
CA HIS A 412 -0.76 29.94 -25.58
C HIS A 412 -1.42 28.93 -26.54
N GLY A 413 -2.53 28.32 -26.14
CA GLY A 413 -3.40 27.56 -27.04
C GLY A 413 -3.37 26.05 -26.85
N THR A 414 -2.74 25.52 -25.80
CA THR A 414 -2.86 24.09 -25.50
C THR A 414 -4.27 23.79 -25.00
N TRP A 415 -4.72 22.55 -25.23
CA TRP A 415 -6.03 22.08 -24.77
C TRP A 415 -5.88 20.97 -23.74
N ALA A 416 -6.66 21.04 -22.67
CA ALA A 416 -6.77 20.02 -21.64
C ALA A 416 -8.22 19.49 -21.54
N SER A 417 -8.37 18.19 -21.31
CA SER A 417 -9.64 17.51 -21.22
C SER A 417 -10.13 17.44 -19.77
N SER A 418 -11.28 18.03 -19.49
CA SER A 418 -11.92 17.92 -18.18
C SER A 418 -12.38 16.49 -17.83
N SER A 419 -12.55 15.63 -18.85
CA SER A 419 -12.96 14.23 -18.68
C SER A 419 -11.77 13.30 -18.34
N ASN A 420 -10.55 13.70 -18.69
CA ASN A 420 -9.34 12.92 -18.44
C ASN A 420 -8.50 13.65 -17.40
N LYS A 421 -8.27 12.98 -16.26
CA LYS A 421 -7.49 13.55 -15.15
C LYS A 421 -6.12 12.87 -15.03
N THR A 422 -5.13 13.63 -14.65
CA THR A 422 -3.83 13.14 -14.17
C THR A 422 -3.99 12.44 -12.81
N ALA A 423 -2.94 11.85 -12.28
CA ALA A 423 -3.00 11.15 -11.00
C ALA A 423 -3.32 12.08 -9.81
N ASP A 424 -3.01 13.38 -9.91
CA ASP A 424 -3.31 14.41 -8.91
C ASP A 424 -4.68 15.10 -9.14
N GLY A 425 -5.48 14.60 -10.09
CA GLY A 425 -6.82 15.09 -10.36
C GLY A 425 -6.91 16.34 -11.27
N THR A 426 -5.79 16.82 -11.81
CA THR A 426 -5.74 17.95 -12.73
C THR A 426 -6.18 17.53 -14.14
N ASP A 427 -6.71 18.45 -14.92
CA ASP A 427 -7.10 18.21 -16.32
C ASP A 427 -5.89 17.82 -17.16
N ALA A 428 -6.01 16.71 -17.90
CA ALA A 428 -4.93 16.19 -18.72
C ALA A 428 -4.92 16.84 -20.11
N GLY A 429 -3.74 17.35 -20.49
CA GLY A 429 -3.46 17.79 -21.86
C GLY A 429 -2.76 16.69 -22.67
N TRP A 430 -2.79 16.83 -23.99
CA TRP A 430 -2.01 15.98 -24.86
C TRP A 430 -0.65 16.64 -25.18
N TRP A 431 0.38 15.80 -25.45
CA TRP A 431 1.74 16.30 -25.64
C TRP A 431 2.47 15.56 -26.76
N TRP A 432 3.36 16.31 -27.41
CA TRP A 432 4.15 15.84 -28.56
C TRP A 432 5.18 14.79 -28.15
N LEU A 433 5.33 13.79 -29.01
CA LEU A 433 6.51 12.91 -29.08
C LEU A 433 7.34 13.27 -30.29
N ARG A 434 8.64 12.93 -30.29
CA ARG A 434 9.49 13.17 -31.46
C ARG A 434 9.30 12.17 -32.61
N SER A 435 8.69 11.03 -32.33
CA SER A 435 8.41 10.00 -33.36
C SER A 435 7.39 10.50 -34.38
N PRO A 436 7.51 10.12 -35.66
CA PRO A 436 6.51 10.42 -36.68
C PRO A 436 5.18 9.69 -36.37
N GLY A 437 4.10 10.17 -36.94
CA GLY A 437 2.79 9.52 -36.95
C GLY A 437 2.68 8.43 -38.04
N ASN A 438 1.44 8.05 -38.37
CA ASN A 438 1.17 7.08 -39.43
C ASN A 438 1.44 7.59 -40.85
N TYR A 439 1.46 8.90 -41.03
CA TYR A 439 1.93 9.60 -42.24
C TYR A 439 3.08 10.53 -41.88
N GLN A 440 3.90 10.91 -42.88
CA GLN A 440 5.11 11.68 -42.62
C GLN A 440 4.85 13.15 -42.25
N ASP A 441 3.64 13.67 -42.55
CA ASP A 441 3.10 14.98 -42.14
C ASP A 441 2.32 14.91 -40.82
N PHE A 442 2.40 13.79 -40.10
CA PHE A 442 1.86 13.56 -38.76
C PHE A 442 3.01 13.28 -37.76
N ALA A 443 2.88 13.77 -36.56
CA ALA A 443 3.74 13.40 -35.45
C ALA A 443 2.95 12.62 -34.39
N ALA A 444 3.64 11.73 -33.68
CA ALA A 444 3.09 10.98 -32.59
C ALA A 444 2.80 11.89 -31.39
N VAL A 445 1.74 11.60 -30.66
CA VAL A 445 1.35 12.31 -29.43
C VAL A 445 0.93 11.31 -28.38
N VAL A 446 1.06 11.70 -27.14
CA VAL A 446 0.31 11.09 -26.03
C VAL A 446 -0.94 11.94 -25.84
N ASP A 447 -2.11 11.31 -26.05
CA ASP A 447 -3.41 11.98 -25.94
C ASP A 447 -3.81 12.21 -24.48
N THR A 448 -4.86 12.96 -24.26
CA THR A 448 -5.38 13.29 -22.92
C THR A 448 -5.78 12.05 -22.11
N ASP A 449 -6.17 10.96 -22.77
CA ASP A 449 -6.45 9.67 -22.12
C ASP A 449 -5.16 8.87 -21.78
N GLY A 450 -3.99 9.39 -22.17
CA GLY A 450 -2.69 8.76 -21.98
C GLY A 450 -2.32 7.74 -23.04
N SER A 451 -3.10 7.60 -24.12
CA SER A 451 -2.82 6.68 -25.23
C SER A 451 -1.99 7.31 -26.34
N LEU A 452 -1.34 6.45 -27.14
CA LEU A 452 -0.66 6.88 -28.36
C LEU A 452 -1.69 7.26 -29.44
N ARG A 453 -1.54 8.44 -29.95
CA ARG A 453 -2.23 8.96 -31.15
C ARG A 453 -1.22 9.61 -32.07
N ASN A 454 -1.72 10.18 -33.15
CA ASN A 454 -0.93 11.04 -34.04
C ASN A 454 -1.83 12.14 -34.59
N ILE A 455 -1.23 13.28 -34.88
CA ILE A 455 -1.91 14.46 -35.40
C ILE A 455 -1.00 15.19 -36.39
N THR A 456 -1.58 15.99 -37.29
CA THR A 456 -0.82 16.76 -38.25
C THR A 456 0.22 17.66 -37.59
N VAL A 457 1.40 17.71 -38.19
CA VAL A 457 2.59 18.40 -37.61
C VAL A 457 2.38 19.90 -37.37
N ASN A 458 1.43 20.53 -38.06
CA ASN A 458 1.14 21.96 -37.91
C ASN A 458 0.02 22.28 -36.93
N TYR A 459 -0.47 21.30 -36.19
CA TYR A 459 -1.52 21.51 -35.19
C TYR A 459 -0.98 22.30 -33.99
N VAL A 460 -1.79 23.21 -33.43
CA VAL A 460 -1.30 24.23 -32.47
C VAL A 460 -1.57 23.91 -31.01
N SER A 461 -2.50 23.02 -30.69
CA SER A 461 -2.97 22.81 -29.31
C SER A 461 -2.23 21.72 -28.52
N GLY A 462 -1.11 21.21 -29.03
CA GLY A 462 -0.27 20.26 -28.34
C GLY A 462 0.75 20.91 -27.42
N SER A 463 0.89 20.36 -26.23
CA SER A 463 1.89 20.87 -25.33
C SER A 463 3.28 20.32 -25.61
N VAL A 464 4.28 21.12 -25.32
CA VAL A 464 5.68 20.71 -25.33
C VAL A 464 6.06 20.24 -23.95
N ARG A 465 6.53 19.00 -23.88
CA ARG A 465 7.05 18.37 -22.66
C ARG A 465 8.52 18.01 -22.88
N PRO A 466 9.45 18.98 -22.64
CA PRO A 466 10.86 18.79 -22.95
C PRO A 466 11.50 17.72 -22.04
N ALA A 467 12.49 17.03 -22.61
CA ALA A 467 13.38 16.12 -21.92
C ALA A 467 14.83 16.44 -22.23
N LEU A 468 15.74 16.10 -21.31
CA LEU A 468 17.16 16.36 -21.45
C LEU A 468 17.99 15.45 -20.53
N TRP A 469 19.25 15.23 -20.89
CA TRP A 469 20.22 14.62 -20.01
C TRP A 469 21.07 15.70 -19.33
N VAL A 470 21.28 15.55 -18.03
CA VAL A 470 22.14 16.43 -17.24
C VAL A 470 23.28 15.68 -16.59
N ASN A 471 24.41 16.37 -16.39
CA ASN A 471 25.43 15.96 -15.43
C ASN A 471 25.02 16.49 -14.06
N ILE A 472 24.68 15.59 -13.14
CA ILE A 472 24.16 15.97 -11.82
C ILE A 472 25.20 16.57 -10.90
N GLU A 473 26.50 16.30 -11.11
CA GLU A 473 27.59 16.95 -10.35
C GLU A 473 27.68 18.42 -10.73
N ALA A 474 27.68 18.69 -12.04
CA ALA A 474 27.72 20.07 -12.54
C ALA A 474 26.47 20.85 -12.13
N LEU A 475 25.30 20.20 -12.13
CA LEU A 475 24.03 20.83 -11.76
C LEU A 475 23.95 21.13 -10.26
N ASP A 476 24.44 20.24 -9.39
CA ASP A 476 24.43 20.42 -7.94
C ASP A 476 25.38 21.58 -7.54
N ALA A 477 26.49 21.74 -8.26
CA ALA A 477 27.42 22.86 -8.06
C ALA A 477 26.81 24.23 -8.42
N THR A 478 25.71 24.30 -9.18
CA THR A 478 25.01 25.55 -9.54
C THR A 478 23.91 25.95 -8.54
N SER A 479 23.64 25.11 -7.54
CA SER A 479 22.55 25.30 -6.57
C SER A 479 22.99 26.04 -5.28
N PHE A 480 24.21 26.66 -5.29
CA PHE A 480 24.77 27.45 -4.18
C PHE A 480 24.83 28.92 -4.50
#